data_895cfefce7bc4992b7a317003b0aa606
#
_entry.id   895cfefce7bc4992b7a317003b0aa606
#
_cell.length_a   1.000
_cell.length_b   1.000
_cell.length_c   1.000
_cell.angle_alpha   90.00
_cell.angle_beta   90.00
_cell.angle_gamma   90.00
#
_symmetry.space_group_name_H-M   'P 1'
#
loop_
_entity.id
_entity.type
_entity.pdbx_description
1 polymer ?
#
loop_
_entity_poly.entity_id
_entity_poly.type
_entity_poly.pdbx_seq_one_letter_code
_entity_poly.pdbx_strand_id
1 'polypeptide(L)'
;GVSARMSITAFENLISTAERRALINNDATTSIRMSDFMGIIPAINGKIELVYEGEQEGAEQISYHLISESIKTLFTDYFPKIEKLQKEDEVGPYDTILEWFFKDNELFLEDVLPDRSYQDSLTLVPGIKEVLDTHLKGCDEKDRYFMMEFLLWGLESNKKLNKYRTLEGFQFKDSLGSYISGL
;
A
#
# COMPACT_ATOMS: atom_id res chain seq x y z
N GLY A 1 7.58 21.64 -13.80
CA GLY A 1 6.76 21.01 -14.85
C GLY A 1 6.90 19.50 -14.84
N VAL A 2 5.94 18.81 -15.46
CA VAL A 2 5.91 17.34 -15.55
C VAL A 2 5.89 16.93 -17.02
N SER A 3 6.80 16.03 -17.42
CA SER A 3 6.84 15.52 -18.80
C SER A 3 5.59 14.68 -19.10
N ALA A 4 4.95 14.90 -20.24
CA ALA A 4 3.81 14.10 -20.72
C ALA A 4 4.17 12.59 -20.89
N ARG A 5 5.45 12.26 -21.06
CA ARG A 5 5.93 10.87 -21.16
C ARG A 5 6.09 10.18 -19.80
N MET A 6 5.97 10.92 -18.70
CA MET A 6 6.18 10.36 -17.37
C MET A 6 5.18 9.26 -17.06
N SER A 7 3.90 9.47 -17.35
CA SER A 7 2.84 8.48 -17.08
C SER A 7 3.04 7.18 -17.87
N ILE A 8 3.46 7.27 -19.13
CA ILE A 8 3.74 6.09 -19.96
C ILE A 8 4.90 5.29 -19.36
N THR A 9 6.03 5.96 -19.07
CA THR A 9 7.20 5.29 -18.52
C THR A 9 6.93 4.74 -17.11
N ALA A 10 6.15 5.45 -16.30
CA ALA A 10 5.75 4.96 -14.97
C ALA A 10 4.92 3.67 -15.10
N PHE A 11 3.95 3.63 -16.03
CA PHE A 11 3.14 2.45 -16.27
C PHE A 11 3.97 1.26 -16.79
N GLU A 12 4.89 1.49 -17.75
CA GLU A 12 5.80 0.44 -18.22
C GLU A 12 6.68 -0.10 -17.11
N ASN A 13 7.22 0.75 -16.23
CA ASN A 13 8.04 0.31 -15.09
C ASN A 13 7.22 -0.46 -14.06
N LEU A 14 5.98 -0.06 -13.80
CA LEU A 14 5.07 -0.77 -12.90
C LEU A 14 4.85 -2.22 -13.39
N ILE A 15 4.50 -2.38 -14.67
CA ILE A 15 4.30 -3.71 -15.27
C ILE A 15 5.61 -4.52 -15.24
N SER A 16 6.72 -3.93 -15.66
CA SER A 16 8.02 -4.61 -15.68
C SER A 16 8.46 -5.07 -14.30
N THR A 17 8.11 -4.33 -13.23
CA THR A 17 8.40 -4.72 -11.85
C THR A 17 7.61 -5.97 -11.47
N ALA A 18 6.31 -6.03 -11.78
CA ALA A 18 5.48 -7.19 -11.54
C ALA A 18 5.93 -8.41 -12.36
N GLU A 19 6.24 -8.24 -13.64
CA GLU A 19 6.75 -9.29 -14.52
C GLU A 19 8.09 -9.86 -14.03
N ARG A 20 9.01 -8.97 -13.60
CA ARG A 20 10.29 -9.39 -13.02
C ARG A 20 10.09 -10.26 -11.78
N ARG A 21 9.16 -9.90 -10.90
CA ARG A 21 8.80 -10.71 -9.72
C ARG A 21 8.27 -12.07 -10.13
N ALA A 22 7.36 -12.15 -11.11
CA ALA A 22 6.85 -13.42 -11.62
C ALA A 22 7.96 -14.30 -12.18
N LEU A 23 8.88 -13.74 -12.95
CA LEU A 23 10.02 -14.48 -13.52
C LEU A 23 10.95 -15.03 -12.42
N ILE A 24 11.23 -14.25 -11.36
CA ILE A 24 12.07 -14.69 -10.24
C ILE A 24 11.44 -15.90 -9.54
N ASN A 25 10.12 -15.91 -9.39
CA ASN A 25 9.38 -16.95 -8.67
C ASN A 25 8.93 -18.12 -9.57
N ASN A 26 9.14 -18.04 -10.88
CA ASN A 26 8.56 -18.96 -11.87
C ASN A 26 7.02 -19.01 -11.80
N ASP A 27 6.39 -17.90 -11.43
CA ASP A 27 4.95 -17.76 -11.46
C ASP A 27 4.47 -17.60 -12.92
N ALA A 28 3.51 -18.40 -13.34
CA ALA A 28 2.98 -18.35 -14.72
C ALA A 28 2.18 -17.08 -15.00
N THR A 29 1.58 -16.49 -13.96
CA THR A 29 0.81 -15.25 -13.98
C THR A 29 1.07 -14.48 -12.71
N THR A 30 0.91 -13.16 -12.75
CA THR A 30 0.96 -12.31 -11.56
C THR A 30 0.01 -11.13 -11.70
N SER A 31 -0.32 -10.53 -10.57
CA SER A 31 -1.06 -9.27 -10.50
C SER A 31 -0.13 -8.16 -9.98
N ILE A 32 -0.46 -6.91 -10.27
CA ILE A 32 0.21 -5.75 -9.67
C ILE A 32 0.03 -5.80 -8.15
N ARG A 33 1.07 -5.41 -7.41
CA ARG A 33 1.06 -5.20 -5.96
C ARG A 33 1.38 -3.75 -5.65
N MET A 34 1.04 -3.29 -4.47
CA MET A 34 1.38 -1.92 -4.06
C MET A 34 2.90 -1.70 -4.00
N SER A 35 3.69 -2.72 -3.66
CA SER A 35 5.15 -2.65 -3.69
C SER A 35 5.72 -2.41 -5.10
N ASP A 36 5.02 -2.84 -6.16
CA ASP A 36 5.48 -2.63 -7.55
C ASP A 36 5.50 -1.14 -7.93
N PHE A 37 4.71 -0.30 -7.24
CA PHE A 37 4.73 1.15 -7.42
C PHE A 37 6.10 1.77 -7.08
N MET A 38 6.91 1.10 -6.29
CA MET A 38 8.29 1.55 -6.05
C MET A 38 9.13 1.53 -7.33
N GLY A 39 8.80 0.65 -8.28
CA GLY A 39 9.43 0.60 -9.60
C GLY A 39 9.17 1.83 -10.47
N ILE A 40 8.16 2.65 -10.15
CA ILE A 40 7.91 3.89 -10.91
C ILE A 40 8.82 5.05 -10.50
N ILE A 41 9.43 4.99 -9.31
CA ILE A 41 10.28 6.08 -8.78
C ILE A 41 11.40 6.46 -9.75
N PRO A 42 12.17 5.52 -10.33
CA PRO A 42 13.17 5.86 -11.33
C PRO A 42 12.61 6.51 -12.60
N ALA A 43 11.35 6.19 -12.94
CA ALA A 43 10.66 6.79 -14.10
C ALA A 43 10.29 8.26 -13.86
N ILE A 44 10.04 8.62 -12.60
CA ILE A 44 9.72 9.98 -12.17
C ILE A 44 10.99 10.83 -12.12
N ASN A 45 12.09 10.24 -11.67
CA ASN A 45 13.36 10.93 -11.52
C ASN A 45 13.84 11.51 -12.86
N GLY A 46 14.18 12.78 -12.88
CA GLY A 46 14.60 13.51 -14.09
C GLY A 46 13.46 13.89 -15.06
N LYS A 47 12.19 13.61 -14.72
CA LYS A 47 11.01 14.00 -15.50
C LYS A 47 10.09 14.98 -14.76
N ILE A 48 10.40 15.26 -13.51
CA ILE A 48 9.78 16.31 -12.69
C ILE A 48 10.82 17.41 -12.53
N GLU A 49 10.44 18.63 -12.89
CA GLU A 49 11.21 19.83 -12.53
C GLU A 49 10.85 20.21 -11.12
N LEU A 50 11.80 20.03 -10.20
CA LEU A 50 11.65 20.38 -8.82
C LEU A 50 11.90 21.89 -8.63
N VAL A 51 11.12 22.52 -7.76
CA VAL A 51 11.44 23.83 -7.22
C VAL A 51 12.41 23.66 -6.05
N TYR A 52 13.07 24.74 -5.63
CA TYR A 52 14.14 24.71 -4.63
C TYR A 52 13.83 23.91 -3.35
N GLU A 53 12.60 24.01 -2.86
CA GLU A 53 12.13 23.21 -1.68
C GLU A 53 12.09 21.71 -1.98
N GLY A 54 11.62 21.31 -3.17
CA GLY A 54 11.60 19.93 -3.60
C GLY A 54 12.98 19.33 -3.92
N GLU A 55 13.97 20.18 -4.25
CA GLU A 55 15.35 19.73 -4.44
C GLU A 55 15.99 19.28 -3.11
N GLN A 56 15.58 19.86 -2.00
CA GLN A 56 16.04 19.47 -0.66
C GLN A 56 15.49 18.12 -0.21
N GLU A 57 14.25 17.81 -0.58
CA GLU A 57 13.60 16.53 -0.22
C GLU A 57 14.04 15.38 -1.15
N GLY A 58 14.41 15.69 -2.38
CA GLY A 58 14.75 14.71 -3.41
C GLY A 58 13.54 14.08 -4.12
N ALA A 59 13.76 13.65 -5.36
CA ALA A 59 12.69 13.11 -6.21
C ALA A 59 12.06 11.83 -5.64
N GLU A 60 12.81 11.04 -4.89
CA GLU A 60 12.32 9.82 -4.24
C GLU A 60 11.26 10.13 -3.19
N GLN A 61 11.54 11.03 -2.26
CA GLN A 61 10.60 11.44 -1.20
C GLN A 61 9.33 12.05 -1.79
N ILE A 62 9.47 12.88 -2.80
CA ILE A 62 8.33 13.47 -3.52
C ILE A 62 7.48 12.37 -4.17
N SER A 63 8.11 11.34 -4.75
CA SER A 63 7.41 10.22 -5.36
C SER A 63 6.62 9.42 -4.33
N TYR A 64 7.20 9.13 -3.17
CA TYR A 64 6.49 8.48 -2.05
C TYR A 64 5.30 9.32 -1.57
N HIS A 65 5.50 10.62 -1.44
CA HIS A 65 4.43 11.53 -1.03
C HIS A 65 3.28 11.54 -2.05
N LEU A 66 3.58 11.61 -3.34
CA LEU A 66 2.59 11.58 -4.41
C LEU A 66 1.80 10.26 -4.43
N ILE A 67 2.47 9.13 -4.24
CA ILE A 67 1.81 7.81 -4.13
C ILE A 67 0.88 7.79 -2.92
N SER A 68 1.34 8.24 -1.75
CA SER A 68 0.55 8.26 -0.52
C SER A 68 -0.68 9.16 -0.64
N GLU A 69 -0.55 10.37 -1.20
CA GLU A 69 -1.68 11.27 -1.43
C GLU A 69 -2.67 10.75 -2.48
N SER A 70 -2.16 10.05 -3.50
CA SER A 70 -3.01 9.38 -4.49
C SER A 70 -3.83 8.27 -3.85
N ILE A 71 -3.22 7.43 -3.02
CA ILE A 71 -3.90 6.37 -2.27
C ILE A 71 -4.98 6.96 -1.38
N LYS A 72 -4.65 7.98 -0.60
CA LYS A 72 -5.58 8.66 0.30
C LYS A 72 -6.77 9.27 -0.44
N THR A 73 -6.53 9.84 -1.61
CA THR A 73 -7.58 10.42 -2.46
C THR A 73 -8.50 9.34 -3.02
N LEU A 74 -7.94 8.25 -3.55
CA LEU A 74 -8.69 7.16 -4.16
C LEU A 74 -9.36 6.25 -3.13
N PHE A 75 -8.89 6.26 -1.88
CA PHE A 75 -9.39 5.34 -0.85
C PHE A 75 -10.90 5.42 -0.67
N THR A 76 -11.45 6.63 -0.66
CA THR A 76 -12.88 6.86 -0.44
C THR A 76 -13.76 6.49 -1.63
N ASP A 77 -13.19 6.21 -2.80
CA ASP A 77 -13.92 5.70 -3.96
C ASP A 77 -14.25 4.21 -3.82
N TYR A 78 -13.46 3.50 -3.01
CA TYR A 78 -13.56 2.05 -2.84
C TYR A 78 -14.01 1.63 -1.44
N PHE A 79 -13.65 2.40 -0.42
CA PHE A 79 -13.85 2.06 0.98
C PHE A 79 -14.48 3.20 1.78
N PRO A 80 -15.21 2.89 2.86
CA PRO A 80 -15.77 3.90 3.74
C PRO A 80 -14.72 4.89 4.24
N LYS A 81 -15.14 6.15 4.35
CA LYS A 81 -14.27 7.19 4.90
C LYS A 81 -13.85 6.85 6.32
N ILE A 82 -12.56 7.00 6.60
CA ILE A 82 -12.01 6.81 7.94
C ILE A 82 -12.36 8.03 8.78
N GLU A 83 -13.22 7.85 9.78
CA GLU A 83 -13.60 8.93 10.70
C GLU A 83 -12.50 9.16 11.74
N LYS A 84 -12.24 10.44 12.05
CA LYS A 84 -11.25 10.83 13.05
C LYS A 84 -11.69 10.50 14.48
N LEU A 85 -13.00 10.52 14.73
CA LEU A 85 -13.61 10.22 16.02
C LEU A 85 -14.75 9.24 15.76
N GLN A 86 -14.61 8.02 16.24
CA GLN A 86 -15.74 7.10 16.33
C GLN A 86 -16.58 7.47 17.57
N LYS A 87 -17.90 7.32 17.47
CA LYS A 87 -18.75 7.33 18.66
C LYS A 87 -18.47 6.08 19.47
N GLU A 88 -18.41 6.22 20.80
CA GLU A 88 -17.98 5.16 21.74
C GLU A 88 -18.71 3.82 21.61
N ASP A 89 -19.86 3.76 20.94
CA ASP A 89 -20.70 2.57 20.82
C ASP A 89 -20.86 2.02 19.39
N GLU A 90 -20.17 2.56 18.38
CA GLU A 90 -20.28 2.10 16.98
C GLU A 90 -19.02 1.31 16.55
N VAL A 91 -19.20 0.03 16.17
CA VAL A 91 -18.15 -0.78 15.58
C VAL A 91 -17.86 -0.27 14.16
N GLY A 92 -16.66 0.21 13.94
CA GLY A 92 -16.22 0.71 12.64
C GLY A 92 -15.86 -0.42 11.66
N PRO A 93 -15.90 -0.13 10.36
CA PRO A 93 -15.63 -1.14 9.33
C PRO A 93 -14.21 -1.73 9.39
N TYR A 94 -13.28 -1.05 10.06
CA TYR A 94 -11.86 -1.43 10.12
C TYR A 94 -11.43 -1.96 11.50
N ASP A 95 -12.30 -1.98 12.49
CA ASP A 95 -11.93 -2.26 13.88
C ASP A 95 -11.30 -3.63 14.05
N THR A 96 -11.83 -4.67 13.40
CA THR A 96 -11.25 -6.02 13.46
C THR A 96 -9.81 -6.05 12.93
N ILE A 97 -9.52 -5.31 11.85
CA ILE A 97 -8.18 -5.18 11.29
C ILE A 97 -7.26 -4.47 12.29
N LEU A 98 -7.71 -3.31 12.80
CA LEU A 98 -6.93 -2.47 13.70
C LEU A 98 -6.68 -3.16 15.05
N GLU A 99 -7.66 -3.87 15.59
CA GLU A 99 -7.51 -4.68 16.81
C GLU A 99 -6.47 -5.80 16.67
N TRP A 100 -6.36 -6.39 15.47
CA TRP A 100 -5.35 -7.40 15.23
C TRP A 100 -3.94 -6.81 15.33
N PHE A 101 -3.69 -5.66 14.70
CA PHE A 101 -2.42 -4.95 14.83
C PHE A 101 -2.17 -4.43 16.26
N PHE A 102 -3.21 -3.95 16.95
CA PHE A 102 -3.12 -3.48 18.34
C PHE A 102 -2.66 -4.57 19.31
N LYS A 103 -2.86 -5.84 18.99
CA LYS A 103 -2.36 -7.01 19.76
C LYS A 103 -0.91 -7.39 19.44
N ASP A 104 -0.09 -6.41 19.02
CA ASP A 104 1.32 -6.58 18.65
C ASP A 104 1.55 -7.54 17.46
N ASN A 105 0.52 -7.78 16.65
CA ASN A 105 0.73 -8.49 15.40
C ASN A 105 1.32 -7.57 14.34
N GLU A 106 2.12 -8.15 13.47
CA GLU A 106 2.78 -7.46 12.39
C GLU A 106 2.52 -8.20 11.07
N LEU A 107 2.41 -7.46 9.99
CA LEU A 107 2.35 -8.02 8.65
C LEU A 107 3.58 -7.58 7.87
N PHE A 108 4.35 -8.55 7.38
CA PHE A 108 5.49 -8.30 6.51
C PHE A 108 5.22 -8.83 5.10
N LEU A 109 5.31 -7.95 4.11
CA LEU A 109 5.14 -8.25 2.69
C LEU A 109 6.45 -7.98 1.98
N GLU A 110 7.18 -9.05 1.66
CA GLU A 110 8.41 -8.96 0.87
C GLU A 110 8.09 -8.63 -0.60
N ASP A 111 8.94 -7.82 -1.23
CA ASP A 111 8.76 -7.38 -2.61
C ASP A 111 8.75 -8.55 -3.61
N VAL A 112 9.46 -9.63 -3.27
CA VAL A 112 9.65 -10.79 -4.15
C VAL A 112 8.92 -12.06 -3.69
N LEU A 113 7.92 -11.94 -2.81
CA LEU A 113 7.12 -13.11 -2.43
C LEU A 113 6.47 -13.78 -3.65
N PRO A 114 6.47 -15.13 -3.75
CA PRO A 114 5.61 -15.85 -4.67
C PRO A 114 4.16 -15.46 -4.49
N ASP A 115 3.35 -15.51 -5.56
CA ASP A 115 1.95 -15.06 -5.52
C ASP A 115 1.15 -15.75 -4.42
N ARG A 116 1.32 -17.05 -4.22
CA ARG A 116 0.62 -17.79 -3.17
C ARG A 116 0.99 -17.31 -1.77
N SER A 117 2.28 -17.14 -1.49
CA SER A 117 2.75 -16.66 -0.19
C SER A 117 2.27 -15.24 0.11
N TYR A 118 2.23 -14.38 -0.90
CA TYR A 118 1.67 -13.04 -0.78
C TYR A 118 0.17 -13.07 -0.43
N GLN A 119 -0.60 -13.91 -1.11
CA GLN A 119 -2.03 -14.10 -0.83
C GLN A 119 -2.28 -14.64 0.57
N ASP A 120 -1.52 -15.67 0.96
CA ASP A 120 -1.60 -16.28 2.29
C ASP A 120 -1.27 -15.24 3.38
N SER A 121 -0.25 -14.41 3.19
CA SER A 121 0.13 -13.35 4.13
C SER A 121 -0.97 -12.33 4.35
N LEU A 122 -1.61 -11.84 3.28
CA LEU A 122 -2.71 -10.88 3.39
C LEU A 122 -3.94 -11.47 4.09
N THR A 123 -4.20 -12.75 3.89
CA THR A 123 -5.33 -13.45 4.53
C THR A 123 -5.12 -13.74 6.02
N LEU A 124 -3.90 -13.57 6.55
CA LEU A 124 -3.64 -13.66 7.99
C LEU A 124 -4.31 -12.53 8.78
N VAL A 125 -4.55 -11.38 8.13
CA VAL A 125 -5.16 -10.22 8.80
C VAL A 125 -6.68 -10.38 8.81
N PRO A 126 -7.30 -10.66 9.98
CA PRO A 126 -8.75 -10.84 10.07
C PRO A 126 -9.49 -9.53 9.74
N GLY A 127 -10.68 -9.64 9.20
CA GLY A 127 -11.51 -8.50 8.83
C GLY A 127 -11.20 -7.91 7.44
N ILE A 128 -10.02 -8.15 6.87
CA ILE A 128 -9.65 -7.61 5.56
C ILE A 128 -10.59 -8.13 4.45
N LYS A 129 -10.84 -9.44 4.44
CA LYS A 129 -11.71 -10.08 3.46
C LYS A 129 -13.15 -9.60 3.59
N GLU A 130 -13.64 -9.50 4.80
CA GLU A 130 -15.00 -9.05 5.13
C GLU A 130 -15.25 -7.61 4.66
N VAL A 131 -14.27 -6.72 4.83
CA VAL A 131 -14.35 -5.34 4.32
C VAL A 131 -14.45 -5.35 2.80
N LEU A 132 -13.63 -6.13 2.10
CA LEU A 132 -13.71 -6.24 0.65
C LEU A 132 -15.06 -6.81 0.19
N ASP A 133 -15.52 -7.90 0.80
CA ASP A 133 -16.79 -8.55 0.44
C ASP A 133 -17.99 -7.61 0.62
N THR A 134 -17.90 -6.73 1.59
CA THR A 134 -18.96 -5.74 1.88
C THR A 134 -18.96 -4.58 0.89
N HIS A 135 -17.79 -4.05 0.55
CA HIS A 135 -17.66 -2.77 -0.16
C HIS A 135 -17.27 -2.91 -1.63
N LEU A 136 -16.63 -4.02 -2.02
CA LEU A 136 -16.15 -4.26 -3.40
C LEU A 136 -16.89 -5.43 -4.06
N LYS A 137 -18.21 -5.34 -4.11
CA LYS A 137 -19.04 -6.35 -4.79
C LYS A 137 -18.69 -6.41 -6.28
N GLY A 138 -18.27 -7.59 -6.75
CA GLY A 138 -17.91 -7.82 -8.15
C GLY A 138 -16.44 -7.50 -8.47
N CYS A 139 -15.58 -7.29 -7.48
CA CYS A 139 -14.14 -7.25 -7.67
C CYS A 139 -13.66 -8.59 -8.23
N ASP A 140 -12.88 -8.56 -9.32
CA ASP A 140 -12.26 -9.76 -9.89
C ASP A 140 -11.35 -10.41 -8.84
N GLU A 141 -11.35 -11.75 -8.79
CA GLU A 141 -10.53 -12.50 -7.84
C GLU A 141 -9.03 -12.17 -7.97
N LYS A 142 -8.57 -11.85 -9.18
CA LYS A 142 -7.19 -11.45 -9.44
C LYS A 142 -6.82 -10.11 -8.79
N ASP A 143 -7.79 -9.20 -8.68
CA ASP A 143 -7.57 -7.86 -8.14
C ASP A 143 -7.80 -7.79 -6.62
N ARG A 144 -8.41 -8.82 -6.03
CA ARG A 144 -8.76 -8.83 -4.59
C ARG A 144 -7.55 -8.63 -3.70
N TYR A 145 -6.44 -9.30 -3.98
CA TYR A 145 -5.26 -9.21 -3.15
C TYR A 145 -4.56 -7.85 -3.27
N PHE A 146 -4.57 -7.26 -4.47
CA PHE A 146 -4.18 -5.87 -4.64
C PHE A 146 -5.05 -4.94 -3.79
N MET A 147 -6.37 -5.13 -3.79
CA MET A 147 -7.30 -4.31 -3.03
C MET A 147 -7.18 -4.55 -1.51
N MET A 148 -6.81 -5.75 -1.06
CA MET A 148 -6.46 -6.00 0.34
C MET A 148 -5.22 -5.19 0.77
N GLU A 149 -4.17 -5.22 -0.04
CA GLU A 149 -2.97 -4.43 0.22
C GLU A 149 -3.26 -2.92 0.12
N PHE A 150 -4.03 -2.49 -0.87
CA PHE A 150 -4.48 -1.09 -1.01
C PHE A 150 -5.25 -0.61 0.22
N LEU A 151 -6.11 -1.45 0.81
CA LEU A 151 -6.80 -1.16 2.07
C LEU A 151 -5.80 -0.86 3.20
N LEU A 152 -4.77 -1.70 3.37
CA LEU A 152 -3.73 -1.49 4.41
C LEU A 152 -2.93 -0.20 4.17
N TRP A 153 -2.57 0.08 2.92
CA TRP A 153 -1.91 1.34 2.56
C TRP A 153 -2.81 2.55 2.80
N GLY A 154 -4.11 2.42 2.55
CA GLY A 154 -5.09 3.46 2.85
C GLY A 154 -5.24 3.71 4.36
N LEU A 155 -5.25 2.66 5.18
CA LEU A 155 -5.26 2.80 6.64
C LEU A 155 -3.98 3.50 7.14
N GLU A 156 -2.82 3.19 6.57
CA GLU A 156 -1.56 3.86 6.88
C GLU A 156 -1.59 5.34 6.45
N SER A 157 -1.99 5.65 5.21
CA SER A 157 -2.09 7.03 4.71
C SER A 157 -3.06 7.89 5.54
N ASN A 158 -4.02 7.27 6.22
CA ASN A 158 -4.93 7.90 7.17
C ASN A 158 -4.47 7.78 8.64
N LYS A 159 -3.21 7.39 8.89
CA LYS A 159 -2.58 7.33 10.22
C LYS A 159 -3.26 6.36 11.20
N LYS A 160 -3.88 5.31 10.69
CA LYS A 160 -4.46 4.23 11.51
C LYS A 160 -3.49 3.07 11.71
N LEU A 161 -2.52 2.92 10.81
CA LEU A 161 -1.40 1.99 10.90
C LEU A 161 -0.09 2.72 10.65
N ASN A 162 1.01 2.11 11.05
CA ASN A 162 2.35 2.47 10.61
C ASN A 162 2.82 1.50 9.53
N LYS A 163 3.54 2.01 8.55
CA LYS A 163 4.19 1.24 7.50
C LYS A 163 5.66 1.62 7.43
N TYR A 164 6.52 0.63 7.47
CA TYR A 164 7.96 0.79 7.40
C TYR A 164 8.51 0.14 6.13
N ARG A 165 9.30 0.89 5.38
CA ARG A 165 10.09 0.32 4.28
C ARG A 165 11.32 -0.35 4.86
N THR A 166 11.52 -1.63 4.55
CA THR A 166 12.73 -2.40 4.83
C THR A 166 13.51 -2.66 3.53
N LEU A 167 14.66 -3.31 3.62
CA LEU A 167 15.42 -3.72 2.44
C LEU A 167 14.68 -4.75 1.58
N GLU A 168 13.78 -5.53 2.18
CA GLU A 168 13.13 -6.68 1.55
C GLU A 168 11.66 -6.46 1.23
N GLY A 169 11.02 -5.42 1.79
CA GLY A 169 9.60 -5.21 1.61
C GLY A 169 9.01 -4.15 2.53
N PHE A 170 7.73 -4.28 2.81
CA PHE A 170 6.98 -3.39 3.70
C PHE A 170 6.48 -4.13 4.93
N GLN A 171 6.64 -3.51 6.10
CA GLN A 171 6.14 -4.00 7.37
C GLN A 171 5.04 -3.07 7.87
N PHE A 172 3.89 -3.64 8.20
CA PHE A 172 2.75 -2.93 8.80
C PHE A 172 2.66 -3.29 10.29
N LYS A 173 2.44 -2.27 11.11
CA LYS A 173 2.31 -2.35 12.57
C LYS A 173 1.25 -1.39 13.08
N ASP A 174 0.87 -1.56 14.35
CA ASP A 174 0.03 -0.60 15.04
C ASP A 174 0.63 0.82 15.05
N SER A 175 -0.25 1.81 14.96
CA SER A 175 0.13 3.24 15.00
C SER A 175 0.55 3.71 16.40
N LEU A 176 0.11 3.05 17.48
CA LEU A 176 0.38 3.43 18.87
C LEU A 176 1.66 2.78 19.42
N GLY A 177 2.03 1.59 18.96
CA GLY A 177 3.20 0.84 19.45
C GLY A 177 4.54 1.57 19.28
N SER A 178 4.65 2.50 18.33
CA SER A 178 5.89 3.26 18.11
C SER A 178 6.18 4.32 19.18
N TYR A 179 5.19 4.70 19.99
CA TYR A 179 5.38 5.68 21.08
C TYR A 179 5.89 5.06 22.39
N ILE A 180 5.78 3.74 22.55
CA ILE A 180 6.15 3.03 23.80
C ILE A 180 7.56 2.44 23.71
N SER A 181 8.06 2.13 22.52
CA SER A 181 9.40 1.56 22.32
C SER A 181 10.55 2.58 22.21
N GLY A 182 10.28 3.86 22.44
CA GLY A 182 11.24 4.96 22.44
C GLY A 182 11.55 5.58 23.82
N LEU A 183 11.17 4.89 24.92
CA LEU A 183 11.52 5.28 26.31
C LEU A 183 12.57 4.35 26.88
#